data_1da96e263895c67127988e4014e09455
#
_entry.id   1da96e263895c67127988e4014e09455
#
_cell.length_a   1.000
_cell.length_b   1.000
_cell.length_c   1.000
_cell.angle_alpha   90.00
_cell.angle_beta   90.00
_cell.angle_gamma   90.00
#
_symmetry.space_group_name_H-M   'P 1'
#
loop_
_entity.id
_entity.type
_entity.pdbx_description
1 polymer ?
#
loop_
_entity_poly.entity_id
_entity_poly.type
_entity_poly.pdbx_seq_one_letter_code
_entity_poly.pdbx_strand_id
1 'polypeptide(L)'
;MMYIQHFNCISPQHNVLNNDLDLLNDASEKKMQANEPVYESIPPGVLRRMGKAIRMGVGAALPICKAPALLNGILIGTANGGMEDCIKFLNQMVQYEEGLLAPGNFVQSTNNAIAGQLGLLTENKKYNITHVSRGLAFENALTDAMMQLKENPAGCYLLGGVDELSTYNY
;
A
#
# COMPACT_ATOMS: atom_id res chain seq x y z
N MET A 1 -18.02 17.60 8.66
CA MET A 1 -16.64 18.07 8.41
C MET A 1 -15.73 16.86 8.40
N MET A 2 -14.88 16.71 7.39
CA MET A 2 -13.88 15.63 7.31
C MET A 2 -12.56 16.13 7.91
N TYR A 3 -11.84 15.30 8.65
CA TYR A 3 -10.54 15.62 9.21
C TYR A 3 -9.62 14.41 9.21
N ILE A 4 -8.32 14.65 9.18
CA ILE A 4 -7.29 13.62 9.25
C ILE A 4 -6.92 13.43 10.72
N GLN A 5 -7.07 12.22 11.24
CA GLN A 5 -6.71 11.89 12.62
C GLN A 5 -5.22 11.56 12.76
N HIS A 6 -4.70 10.77 11.84
CA HIS A 6 -3.31 10.31 11.82
C HIS A 6 -2.83 10.24 10.38
N PHE A 7 -1.55 10.41 10.18
CA PHE A 7 -0.90 10.16 8.89
C PHE A 7 0.50 9.58 9.09
N ASN A 8 1.00 8.90 8.07
CA ASN A 8 2.35 8.36 8.00
C ASN A 8 2.79 8.28 6.55
N CYS A 9 4.09 8.28 6.32
CA CYS A 9 4.67 8.23 4.98
C CYS A 9 5.97 7.42 4.98
N ILE A 10 6.16 6.61 3.95
CA ILE A 10 7.44 5.98 3.60
C ILE A 10 7.80 6.46 2.21
N SER A 11 8.89 7.18 2.07
CA SER A 11 9.32 7.79 0.82
C SER A 11 10.85 7.83 0.70
N PRO A 12 11.42 8.24 -0.42
CA PRO A 12 12.85 8.52 -0.55
C PRO A 12 13.33 9.67 0.34
N GLN A 13 12.41 10.49 0.85
CA GLN A 13 12.73 11.63 1.69
C GLN A 13 12.79 11.24 3.17
N HIS A 14 13.78 11.74 3.92
CA HIS A 14 13.99 11.34 5.30
C HIS A 14 13.02 12.00 6.31
N ASN A 15 12.42 13.14 6.02
CA ASN A 15 11.68 13.93 7.01
C ASN A 15 10.39 14.56 6.50
N VAL A 16 9.60 13.84 5.71
CA VAL A 16 8.32 14.35 5.19
C VAL A 16 7.36 14.76 6.34
N LEU A 17 7.50 14.14 7.51
CA LEU A 17 6.65 14.43 8.68
C LEU A 17 7.01 15.73 9.41
N ASN A 18 8.21 16.29 9.20
CA ASN A 18 8.69 17.47 9.91
C ASN A 18 8.52 18.78 9.14
N ASN A 19 7.82 18.77 8.00
CA ASN A 19 7.65 19.95 7.11
C ASN A 19 8.95 20.60 6.62
N ASP A 20 10.08 19.91 6.71
CA ASP A 20 11.38 20.40 6.28
C ASP A 20 11.51 20.16 4.77
N LEU A 21 10.76 20.92 3.99
CA LEU A 21 10.80 20.88 2.52
C LEU A 21 12.14 21.41 1.96
N ASP A 22 12.90 22.13 2.80
CA ASP A 22 14.20 22.70 2.43
C ASP A 22 15.33 21.65 2.41
N LEU A 23 15.10 20.46 2.99
CA LEU A 23 16.06 19.34 3.06
C LEU A 23 15.62 18.14 2.21
N LEU A 24 15.07 18.39 1.04
CA LEU A 24 14.73 17.31 0.12
C LEU A 24 16.01 16.65 -0.41
N ASN A 25 16.06 15.32 -0.37
CA ASN A 25 17.13 14.57 -1.00
C ASN A 25 17.10 14.81 -2.50
N ASP A 26 18.24 15.17 -3.05
CA ASP A 26 18.38 15.35 -4.49
C ASP A 26 18.21 14.00 -5.20
N ALA A 27 17.31 13.95 -6.17
CA ALA A 27 17.09 12.77 -7.00
C ALA A 27 18.14 12.72 -8.14
N SER A 28 19.42 12.85 -7.77
CA SER A 28 20.55 12.95 -8.72
C SER A 28 20.82 11.67 -9.52
N GLU A 29 20.31 10.55 -9.06
CA GLU A 29 20.37 9.28 -9.79
C GLU A 29 18.96 8.85 -10.21
N LYS A 30 18.84 8.29 -11.40
CA LYS A 30 17.59 7.92 -12.07
C LYS A 30 16.67 6.95 -11.30
N LYS A 31 17.00 6.56 -10.07
CA LYS A 31 16.22 5.64 -9.25
C LYS A 31 15.99 6.20 -7.85
N MET A 32 14.79 6.66 -7.58
CA MET A 32 14.35 6.96 -6.22
C MET A 32 14.07 5.66 -5.47
N GLN A 33 14.74 5.46 -4.33
CA GLN A 33 14.45 4.33 -3.45
C GLN A 33 13.84 4.85 -2.15
N ALA A 34 12.76 4.21 -1.70
CA ALA A 34 12.16 4.54 -0.42
C ALA A 34 13.10 4.17 0.74
N ASN A 35 13.17 5.04 1.73
CA ASN A 35 13.85 4.78 3.00
C ASN A 35 12.93 3.94 3.89
N GLU A 36 13.02 2.61 3.77
CA GLU A 36 12.18 1.71 4.54
C GLU A 36 12.60 1.70 6.02
N PRO A 37 11.66 1.89 6.95
CA PRO A 37 11.94 1.78 8.39
C PRO A 37 12.05 0.31 8.81
N VAL A 38 12.45 0.09 10.06
CA VAL A 38 12.27 -1.22 10.71
C VAL A 38 10.77 -1.41 10.99
N TYR A 39 10.19 -2.48 10.47
CA TYR A 39 8.75 -2.76 10.57
C TYR A 39 8.40 -3.53 11.85
N GLU A 40 8.50 -2.87 13.01
CA GLU A 40 8.25 -3.51 14.32
C GLU A 40 6.81 -3.99 14.50
N SER A 41 5.85 -3.34 13.85
CA SER A 41 4.42 -3.68 13.94
C SER A 41 4.00 -4.88 13.07
N ILE A 42 4.90 -5.40 12.23
CA ILE A 42 4.61 -6.53 11.35
C ILE A 42 5.31 -7.79 11.86
N PRO A 43 4.57 -8.90 12.09
CA PRO A 43 5.19 -10.15 12.51
C PRO A 43 6.26 -10.61 11.49
N PRO A 44 7.48 -11.01 11.93
CA PRO A 44 8.60 -11.33 11.05
C PRO A 44 8.30 -12.42 10.01
N GLY A 45 7.46 -13.40 10.38
CA GLY A 45 7.04 -14.48 9.48
C GLY A 45 6.13 -14.00 8.35
N VAL A 46 5.34 -12.94 8.60
CA VAL A 46 4.48 -12.30 7.61
C VAL A 46 5.30 -11.36 6.74
N LEU A 47 6.16 -10.54 7.35
CA LEU A 47 7.02 -9.57 6.67
C LEU A 47 7.89 -10.23 5.58
N ARG A 48 8.48 -11.39 5.87
CA ARG A 48 9.32 -12.14 4.91
C ARG A 48 8.58 -12.59 3.65
N ARG A 49 7.26 -12.67 3.69
CA ARG A 49 6.42 -13.11 2.57
C ARG A 49 5.86 -11.95 1.76
N MET A 50 6.08 -10.71 2.19
CA MET A 50 5.56 -9.51 1.51
C MET A 50 6.51 -9.04 0.42
N GLY A 51 6.00 -8.77 -0.76
CA GLY A 51 6.67 -7.98 -1.78
C GLY A 51 6.93 -6.55 -1.29
N LYS A 52 7.76 -5.80 -2.01
CA LYS A 52 8.22 -4.47 -1.59
C LYS A 52 7.04 -3.49 -1.43
N ALA A 53 6.15 -3.40 -2.42
CA ALA A 53 4.99 -2.51 -2.36
C ALA A 53 4.07 -2.86 -1.18
N ILE A 54 3.79 -4.16 -0.97
CA ILE A 54 2.94 -4.63 0.13
C ILE A 54 3.59 -4.27 1.48
N ARG A 55 4.88 -4.54 1.63
CA ARG A 55 5.62 -4.25 2.86
C ARG A 55 5.61 -2.77 3.21
N MET A 56 5.86 -1.89 2.22
CA MET A 56 5.82 -0.44 2.42
C MET A 56 4.40 0.05 2.76
N GLY A 57 3.39 -0.38 2.00
CA GLY A 57 2.01 0.03 2.23
C GLY A 57 1.48 -0.41 3.60
N VAL A 58 1.71 -1.67 3.96
CA VAL A 58 1.33 -2.21 5.27
C VAL A 58 2.14 -1.55 6.39
N GLY A 59 3.45 -1.34 6.18
CA GLY A 59 4.34 -0.72 7.16
C GLY A 59 4.04 0.75 7.41
N ALA A 60 3.55 1.48 6.41
CA ALA A 60 3.08 2.85 6.59
C ALA A 60 1.74 2.90 7.34
N ALA A 61 0.85 1.97 7.07
CA ALA A 61 -0.52 1.99 7.58
C ALA A 61 -0.65 1.48 9.02
N LEU A 62 -0.02 0.36 9.38
CA LEU A 62 -0.21 -0.27 10.69
C LEU A 62 0.10 0.64 11.89
N PRO A 63 1.19 1.46 11.90
CA PRO A 63 1.48 2.33 13.03
C PRO A 63 0.39 3.37 13.34
N ILE A 64 -0.40 3.76 12.33
CA ILE A 64 -1.49 4.73 12.49
C ILE A 64 -2.85 4.06 12.75
N CYS A 65 -2.97 2.75 12.53
CA CYS A 65 -4.17 1.97 12.83
C CYS A 65 -4.26 1.63 14.33
N LYS A 66 -4.30 2.65 15.21
CA LYS A 66 -4.30 2.46 16.68
C LYS A 66 -5.56 1.78 17.21
N ALA A 67 -6.66 1.84 16.49
CA ALA A 67 -7.93 1.23 16.84
C ALA A 67 -8.56 0.54 15.61
N PRO A 68 -8.03 -0.61 15.18
CA PRO A 68 -8.50 -1.27 13.95
C PRO A 68 -9.99 -1.61 13.96
N ALA A 69 -10.55 -1.92 15.13
CA ALA A 69 -11.98 -2.21 15.28
C ALA A 69 -12.90 -1.03 14.90
N LEU A 70 -12.39 0.21 14.98
CA LEU A 70 -13.13 1.40 14.59
C LEU A 70 -13.07 1.69 13.09
N LEU A 71 -12.18 1.06 12.33
CA LEU A 71 -12.11 1.26 10.89
C LEU A 71 -13.35 0.73 10.18
N ASN A 72 -14.01 1.60 9.44
CA ASN A 72 -15.17 1.29 8.61
C ASN A 72 -14.77 0.82 7.21
N GLY A 73 -13.52 1.06 6.80
CA GLY A 73 -12.99 0.56 5.54
C GLY A 73 -11.53 0.90 5.32
N ILE A 74 -10.97 0.24 4.31
CA ILE A 74 -9.60 0.39 3.83
C ILE A 74 -9.68 0.69 2.33
N LEU A 75 -9.15 1.84 1.93
CA LEU A 75 -9.15 2.30 0.56
C LEU A 75 -7.71 2.61 0.13
N ILE A 76 -7.22 1.90 -0.86
CA ILE A 76 -5.85 2.08 -1.38
C ILE A 76 -5.91 2.53 -2.83
N GLY A 77 -5.13 3.54 -3.17
CA GLY A 77 -4.85 3.93 -4.55
C GLY A 77 -3.46 3.46 -4.96
N THR A 78 -3.33 2.92 -6.16
CA THR A 78 -2.04 2.55 -6.75
C THR A 78 -2.06 2.81 -8.26
N ALA A 79 -0.95 3.27 -8.80
CA ALA A 79 -0.87 3.56 -10.23
C ALA A 79 -0.97 2.28 -11.08
N ASN A 80 -0.24 1.25 -10.70
CA ASN A 80 -0.05 0.04 -11.49
C ASN A 80 -0.30 -1.27 -10.71
N GLY A 81 -0.76 -1.19 -9.48
CA GLY A 81 -0.87 -2.37 -8.61
C GLY A 81 0.49 -2.98 -8.26
N GLY A 82 0.51 -4.24 -7.92
CA GLY A 82 1.72 -5.02 -7.67
C GLY A 82 2.38 -5.50 -8.96
N MET A 83 2.78 -4.60 -9.85
CA MET A 83 3.28 -4.94 -11.18
C MET A 83 4.53 -5.84 -11.13
N GLU A 84 5.47 -5.56 -10.23
CA GLU A 84 6.68 -6.37 -10.06
C GLU A 84 6.34 -7.83 -9.69
N ASP A 85 5.46 -8.01 -8.72
CA ASP A 85 5.03 -9.35 -8.28
C ASP A 85 4.16 -10.03 -9.33
N CYS A 86 3.35 -9.28 -10.07
CA CYS A 86 2.58 -9.78 -11.20
C CYS A 86 3.49 -10.34 -12.31
N ILE A 87 4.52 -9.59 -12.70
CA ILE A 87 5.47 -10.02 -13.74
C ILE A 87 6.30 -11.22 -13.26
N LYS A 88 6.73 -11.24 -11.99
CA LYS A 88 7.39 -12.41 -11.41
C LYS A 88 6.50 -13.64 -11.48
N PHE A 89 5.23 -13.52 -11.16
CA PHE A 89 4.28 -14.62 -11.22
C PHE A 89 4.06 -15.12 -12.67
N LEU A 90 3.86 -14.19 -13.61
CA LEU A 90 3.72 -14.54 -15.03
C LEU A 90 4.98 -15.22 -15.59
N ASN A 91 6.17 -14.75 -15.24
CA ASN A 91 7.42 -15.38 -15.65
C ASN A 91 7.55 -16.80 -15.09
N GLN A 92 7.07 -17.06 -13.88
CA GLN A 92 7.03 -18.41 -13.31
C GLN A 92 6.08 -19.31 -14.10
N MET A 93 4.91 -18.82 -14.50
CA MET A 93 3.98 -19.60 -15.34
C MET A 93 4.64 -20.03 -16.64
N VAL A 94 5.36 -19.12 -17.30
CA VAL A 94 6.08 -19.44 -18.56
C VAL A 94 7.24 -20.40 -18.30
N GLN A 95 8.03 -20.16 -17.26
CA GLN A 95 9.23 -20.94 -16.95
C GLN A 95 8.92 -22.38 -16.53
N TYR A 96 7.82 -22.59 -15.82
CA TYR A 96 7.43 -23.91 -15.29
C TYR A 96 6.27 -24.56 -16.08
N GLU A 97 5.94 -24.03 -17.25
CA GLU A 97 4.86 -24.55 -18.11
C GLU A 97 3.56 -24.78 -17.32
N GLU A 98 3.17 -23.76 -16.49
CA GLU A 98 2.00 -23.81 -15.59
C GLU A 98 2.06 -24.91 -14.50
N GLY A 99 3.23 -25.54 -14.30
CA GLY A 99 3.42 -26.61 -13.33
C GLY A 99 3.49 -26.14 -11.88
N LEU A 100 4.68 -26.12 -11.29
CA LEU A 100 4.89 -25.81 -9.87
C LEU A 100 4.81 -24.29 -9.57
N LEU A 101 3.62 -23.76 -9.44
CA LEU A 101 3.41 -22.36 -9.07
C LEU A 101 3.29 -22.19 -7.56
N ALA A 102 3.96 -21.17 -7.01
CA ALA A 102 3.87 -20.84 -5.60
C ALA A 102 2.56 -20.05 -5.32
N PRO A 103 1.61 -20.57 -4.53
CA PRO A 103 0.34 -19.87 -4.23
C PRO A 103 0.55 -18.48 -3.63
N GLY A 104 1.63 -18.27 -2.88
CA GLY A 104 1.98 -16.99 -2.29
C GLY A 104 2.26 -15.91 -3.34
N ASN A 105 2.91 -16.26 -4.45
CA ASN A 105 3.21 -15.32 -5.53
C ASN A 105 1.93 -14.88 -6.24
N PHE A 106 0.97 -15.78 -6.42
CA PHE A 106 -0.35 -15.44 -6.95
C PHE A 106 -1.07 -14.41 -6.08
N VAL A 107 -1.12 -14.63 -4.76
CA VAL A 107 -1.76 -13.69 -3.83
C VAL A 107 -1.10 -12.31 -3.88
N GLN A 108 0.23 -12.24 -3.94
CA GLN A 108 0.97 -10.99 -4.00
C GLN A 108 0.82 -10.26 -5.35
N SER A 109 0.56 -10.98 -6.44
CA SER A 109 0.35 -10.39 -7.76
C SER A 109 -1.01 -9.71 -7.93
N THR A 110 -1.93 -9.87 -6.97
CA THR A 110 -3.25 -9.25 -7.05
C THR A 110 -3.19 -7.75 -6.73
N ASN A 111 -3.97 -6.95 -7.44
CA ASN A 111 -4.01 -5.49 -7.21
C ASN A 111 -4.45 -5.12 -5.79
N ASN A 112 -5.27 -5.95 -5.14
CA ASN A 112 -5.77 -5.73 -3.79
C ASN A 112 -4.84 -6.31 -2.68
N ALA A 113 -3.63 -6.75 -3.01
CA ALA A 113 -2.75 -7.41 -2.06
C ALA A 113 -2.44 -6.56 -0.81
N ILE A 114 -2.24 -5.24 -0.97
CA ILE A 114 -1.96 -4.32 0.14
C ILE A 114 -3.18 -4.19 1.06
N ALA A 115 -4.34 -3.82 0.50
CA ALA A 115 -5.57 -3.63 1.27
C ALA A 115 -6.05 -4.96 1.88
N GLY A 116 -5.90 -6.07 1.16
CA GLY A 116 -6.20 -7.40 1.65
C GLY A 116 -5.31 -7.80 2.84
N GLN A 117 -4.01 -7.56 2.73
CA GLN A 117 -3.07 -7.86 3.83
C GLN A 117 -3.33 -6.99 5.07
N LEU A 118 -3.67 -5.71 4.87
CA LEU A 118 -4.11 -4.83 5.96
C LEU A 118 -5.40 -5.35 6.61
N GLY A 119 -6.38 -5.77 5.81
CA GLY A 119 -7.61 -6.38 6.31
C GLY A 119 -7.36 -7.61 7.18
N LEU A 120 -6.42 -8.48 6.76
CA LEU A 120 -6.03 -9.67 7.54
C LEU A 120 -5.33 -9.29 8.86
N LEU A 121 -4.37 -8.38 8.83
CA LEU A 121 -3.61 -7.99 10.02
C LEU A 121 -4.41 -7.17 11.03
N THR A 122 -5.41 -6.43 10.56
CA THR A 122 -6.31 -5.64 11.41
C THR A 122 -7.62 -6.35 11.74
N GLU A 123 -7.80 -7.59 11.26
CA GLU A 123 -9.06 -8.36 11.34
C GLU A 123 -10.28 -7.60 10.81
N ASN A 124 -10.04 -6.65 9.90
CA ASN A 124 -11.09 -5.81 9.33
C ASN A 124 -11.80 -6.56 8.20
N LYS A 125 -13.10 -6.78 8.35
CA LYS A 125 -13.98 -7.47 7.38
C LYS A 125 -14.97 -6.51 6.70
N LYS A 126 -14.76 -5.21 6.88
CA LYS A 126 -15.63 -4.16 6.33
C LYS A 126 -15.16 -3.78 4.91
N TYR A 127 -15.58 -2.63 4.44
CA TYR A 127 -15.25 -2.13 3.11
C TYR A 127 -13.74 -2.18 2.84
N ASN A 128 -13.34 -2.79 1.73
CA ASN A 128 -11.93 -2.97 1.39
C ASN A 128 -11.77 -2.92 -0.13
N ILE A 129 -11.09 -1.89 -0.64
CA ILE A 129 -10.96 -1.65 -2.08
C ILE A 129 -9.59 -1.10 -2.44
N THR A 130 -9.15 -1.43 -3.65
CA THR A 130 -7.97 -0.81 -4.27
C THR A 130 -8.36 -0.21 -5.63
N HIS A 131 -8.11 1.08 -5.77
CA HIS A 131 -8.24 1.82 -7.02
C HIS A 131 -6.94 1.75 -7.80
N VAL A 132 -6.99 1.22 -9.03
CA VAL A 132 -5.85 1.16 -9.94
C VAL A 132 -6.14 2.11 -11.09
N SER A 133 -5.53 3.29 -11.08
CA SER A 133 -5.89 4.37 -12.02
C SER A 133 -4.68 5.25 -12.39
N ARG A 134 -3.50 4.68 -12.48
CA ARG A 134 -2.27 5.43 -12.78
C ARG A 134 -2.13 6.65 -11.86
N GLY A 135 -1.75 7.81 -12.40
CA GLY A 135 -1.52 9.03 -11.62
C GLY A 135 -2.74 9.61 -10.89
N LEU A 136 -3.95 9.12 -11.11
CA LEU A 136 -5.18 9.56 -10.43
C LEU A 136 -5.70 8.53 -9.41
N ALA A 137 -4.90 7.53 -9.06
CA ALA A 137 -5.34 6.44 -8.20
C ALA A 137 -5.67 6.90 -6.77
N PHE A 138 -4.84 7.78 -6.20
CA PHE A 138 -5.08 8.34 -4.88
C PHE A 138 -6.32 9.23 -4.84
N GLU A 139 -6.50 10.09 -5.85
CA GLU A 139 -7.67 10.97 -5.97
C GLU A 139 -8.97 10.18 -6.11
N ASN A 140 -8.95 9.06 -6.82
CA ASN A 140 -10.10 8.16 -6.92
C ASN A 140 -10.41 7.49 -5.57
N ALA A 141 -9.39 7.00 -4.87
CA ALA A 141 -9.55 6.45 -3.54
C ALA A 141 -10.05 7.50 -2.53
N LEU A 142 -9.56 8.73 -2.61
CA LEU A 142 -10.03 9.85 -1.78
C LEU A 142 -11.49 10.18 -2.09
N THR A 143 -11.87 10.22 -3.36
CA THR A 143 -13.27 10.49 -3.77
C THR A 143 -14.20 9.42 -3.21
N ASP A 144 -13.83 8.15 -3.30
CA ASP A 144 -14.59 7.05 -2.72
C ASP A 144 -14.69 7.18 -1.18
N ALA A 145 -13.59 7.47 -0.50
CA ALA A 145 -13.60 7.71 0.96
C ALA A 145 -14.54 8.87 1.34
N MET A 146 -14.57 9.93 0.55
CA MET A 146 -15.50 11.04 0.75
C MET A 146 -16.96 10.62 0.55
N MET A 147 -17.24 9.74 -0.41
CA MET A 147 -18.59 9.19 -0.62
C MET A 147 -19.01 8.32 0.57
N GLN A 148 -18.13 7.42 1.02
CA GLN A 148 -18.36 6.60 2.21
C GLN A 148 -18.64 7.46 3.46
N LEU A 149 -17.91 8.57 3.65
CA LEU A 149 -18.13 9.49 4.76
C LEU A 149 -19.43 10.30 4.64
N LYS A 150 -19.96 10.51 3.45
CA LYS A 150 -21.30 11.10 3.27
C LYS A 150 -22.41 10.14 3.72
N GLU A 151 -22.25 8.86 3.44
CA GLU A 151 -23.21 7.82 3.86
C GLU A 151 -23.09 7.50 5.36
N ASN A 152 -21.85 7.51 5.88
CA ASN A 152 -21.56 7.28 7.30
C ASN A 152 -20.67 8.40 7.86
N PRO A 153 -21.26 9.53 8.28
CA PRO A 153 -20.50 10.70 8.75
C PRO A 153 -19.65 10.48 10.02
N ALA A 154 -19.95 9.45 10.79
CA ALA A 154 -19.18 9.04 11.98
C ALA A 154 -18.11 7.98 11.64
N GLY A 155 -18.03 7.57 10.37
CA GLY A 155 -17.10 6.54 9.93
C GLY A 155 -15.64 6.97 10.03
N CYS A 156 -14.76 5.98 10.21
CA CYS A 156 -13.32 6.12 10.16
C CYS A 156 -12.78 5.22 9.05
N TYR A 157 -12.00 5.77 8.14
CA TYR A 157 -11.49 5.04 6.99
C TYR A 157 -9.96 5.21 6.90
N LEU A 158 -9.29 4.12 6.59
CA LEU A 158 -7.88 4.15 6.21
C LEU A 158 -7.78 4.43 4.72
N LEU A 159 -7.14 5.53 4.36
CA LEU A 159 -6.88 5.92 2.98
C LEU A 159 -5.37 5.96 2.75
N GLY A 160 -4.89 5.36 1.64
CA GLY A 160 -3.48 5.38 1.29
C GLY A 160 -3.23 5.41 -0.21
N GLY A 161 -2.11 6.01 -0.62
CA GLY A 161 -1.51 5.85 -1.94
C GLY A 161 -0.23 5.04 -1.81
N VAL A 162 -0.08 3.99 -2.60
CA VAL A 162 1.10 3.11 -2.53
C VAL A 162 1.56 2.73 -3.92
N ASP A 163 2.78 3.14 -4.25
CA ASP A 163 3.44 2.79 -5.49
C ASP A 163 4.88 2.37 -5.25
N GLU A 164 5.38 1.48 -6.08
CA GLU A 164 6.79 1.12 -6.10
C GLU A 164 7.41 1.46 -7.46
N LEU A 165 8.65 1.89 -7.44
CA LEU A 165 9.45 1.95 -8.64
C LEU A 165 10.04 0.56 -8.92
N SER A 166 9.65 0.00 -10.04
CA SER A 166 10.13 -1.27 -10.56
C SER A 166 10.96 -1.05 -11.83
N THR A 167 11.62 -2.10 -12.30
CA THR A 167 12.33 -2.07 -13.59
C THR A 167 11.37 -1.91 -14.78
N TYR A 168 10.08 -2.06 -14.56
CA TYR A 168 9.02 -2.03 -15.59
C TYR A 168 8.23 -0.71 -15.59
N ASN A 169 8.38 0.13 -14.56
CA ASN A 169 7.67 1.41 -14.44
C ASN A 169 8.56 2.61 -14.73
N TYR A 170 9.70 2.40 -15.36
CA TYR A 170 10.72 3.44 -15.54
C TYR A 170 10.60 4.09 -16.89
#